data_cd4c91a892254b699f603bc87a44a3d7
#
_entry.id   cd4c91a892254b699f603bc87a44a3d7
#
_cell.length_a   1.000
_cell.length_b   1.000
_cell.length_c   1.000
_cell.angle_alpha   90.00
_cell.angle_beta   90.00
_cell.angle_gamma   90.00
#
_symmetry.space_group_name_H-M   'P 1'
#
loop_
_entity.id
_entity.type
_entity.pdbx_description
1 polymer ?
#
loop_
_entity_poly.entity_id
_entity_poly.type
_entity_poly.pdbx_seq_one_letter_code
_entity_poly.pdbx_strand_id
1 'polypeptide(L)'
;MSLKQNVTQLGVAVLLLGGLCGCATHLATVKTKPARLPTNLTNEEALEPAKKYLAAAEHEQSLPALGHDLLAAKVSYGVLERRPRDESARDIYNFAVARTVQDIERANLQPWRHPTSVATDNGNYLLTSAKPVDVEHDPSRYDLLPTDTLRIRGRFFKTRTATGGIGAPLVAVGRAEDPQFRQHYKLRRIYAPVTAVIKFDGRRAELDFVDPFLTEHTTLSNHTLPLAVDLSASTAMLLVQERPERLGLSRVINPEAYADTARLCQLQQFDRARTPVIFVHGLQATAASWAPMIDSLRQDPWIRAHYQFWFFSYPSGYPYPYSAMLLRRDLDGIKREFPGQKRIILIGHSMGGMISRLMITDARDTIWRDFFGTPPARTPLAGETRQLLGESLVFNHRPEVKRVIFISTPHRGSKLASGWIGRIGASLVRTPRLFEPVYAAMKPILVADTAARQLNRMANSVDTLEPNDRFVEAVNKIPITPGIPYHSIIGDRGRGDTPNSSDGVVPYWSSHLDGAQSELIVNSDHGAQSNPDAIREVERILKTYP
;
A
#
# COMPACT_ATOMS: atom_id res chain seq x y z
N MET A 1 3.26 -23.83 -46.20
CA MET A 1 4.49 -23.55 -45.43
C MET A 1 4.26 -22.44 -44.36
N SER A 2 3.21 -22.46 -43.61
CA SER A 2 2.90 -21.32 -42.72
C SER A 2 2.51 -21.70 -41.25
N LEU A 3 2.13 -22.94 -40.98
CA LEU A 3 1.70 -23.36 -39.65
C LEU A 3 2.86 -23.78 -38.72
N LYS A 4 3.98 -24.28 -39.25
CA LYS A 4 5.14 -24.72 -38.48
C LYS A 4 6.00 -23.57 -37.93
N GLN A 5 6.05 -22.43 -38.61
CA GLN A 5 6.80 -21.27 -38.13
C GLN A 5 6.13 -20.55 -36.96
N ASN A 6 4.78 -20.51 -36.91
CA ASN A 6 4.05 -19.88 -35.81
C ASN A 6 4.11 -20.68 -34.51
N VAL A 7 4.21 -22.02 -34.58
CA VAL A 7 4.33 -22.87 -33.39
C VAL A 7 5.73 -22.74 -32.76
N THR A 8 6.78 -22.57 -33.58
CA THR A 8 8.15 -22.42 -33.10
C THR A 8 8.36 -21.05 -32.43
N GLN A 9 7.76 -19.98 -32.96
CA GLN A 9 7.80 -18.67 -32.31
C GLN A 9 6.99 -18.59 -31.02
N LEU A 10 5.83 -19.25 -30.95
CA LEU A 10 5.07 -19.36 -29.69
C LEU A 10 5.81 -20.21 -28.66
N GLY A 11 6.47 -21.29 -29.06
CA GLY A 11 7.27 -22.14 -28.18
C GLY A 11 8.49 -21.43 -27.62
N VAL A 12 9.17 -20.60 -28.42
CA VAL A 12 10.33 -19.80 -27.97
C VAL A 12 9.88 -18.66 -27.05
N ALA A 13 8.74 -18.02 -27.29
CA ALA A 13 8.18 -17.00 -26.39
C ALA A 13 7.75 -17.60 -25.05
N VAL A 14 7.18 -18.80 -25.04
CA VAL A 14 6.80 -19.51 -23.79
C VAL A 14 8.04 -20.01 -23.05
N LEU A 15 9.11 -20.46 -23.74
CA LEU A 15 10.38 -20.85 -23.12
C LEU A 15 11.18 -19.65 -22.61
N LEU A 16 11.13 -18.51 -23.28
CA LEU A 16 11.73 -17.26 -22.79
C LEU A 16 10.97 -16.68 -21.59
N LEU A 17 9.65 -16.84 -21.52
CA LEU A 17 8.86 -16.51 -20.34
C LEU A 17 9.09 -17.52 -19.19
N GLY A 18 9.33 -18.79 -19.47
CA GLY A 18 9.70 -19.80 -18.49
C GLY A 18 11.12 -19.65 -17.93
N GLY A 19 12.07 -19.14 -18.73
CA GLY A 19 13.45 -18.87 -18.29
C GLY A 19 13.60 -17.61 -17.46
N LEU A 20 12.63 -16.70 -17.44
CA LEU A 20 12.57 -15.51 -16.58
C LEU A 20 11.96 -15.81 -15.19
N CYS A 21 11.47 -17.04 -14.96
CA CYS A 21 11.12 -17.56 -13.63
C CYS A 21 12.33 -17.98 -12.78
N GLY A 22 13.52 -17.50 -13.11
CA GLY A 22 14.70 -17.58 -12.25
C GLY A 22 14.47 -16.76 -11.00
N CYS A 23 14.12 -17.43 -9.88
CA CYS A 23 14.04 -16.90 -8.52
C CYS A 23 13.27 -15.57 -8.42
N ALA A 24 12.01 -15.53 -8.80
CA ALA A 24 11.09 -14.50 -8.33
C ALA A 24 10.99 -14.65 -6.82
N THR A 25 11.84 -13.96 -6.07
CA THR A 25 11.70 -13.84 -4.63
C THR A 25 10.34 -13.20 -4.39
N HIS A 26 9.39 -13.98 -3.90
CA HIS A 26 8.06 -13.47 -3.59
C HIS A 26 8.17 -12.23 -2.71
N LEU A 27 7.41 -11.19 -3.01
CA LEU A 27 7.38 -9.96 -2.20
C LEU A 27 7.02 -10.30 -0.76
N ALA A 28 6.03 -11.18 -0.59
CA ALA A 28 5.63 -11.76 0.69
C ALA A 28 5.19 -13.22 0.53
N THR A 29 5.45 -14.02 1.54
CA THR A 29 4.81 -15.31 1.77
C THR A 29 4.33 -15.37 3.20
N VAL A 30 3.12 -15.82 3.42
CA VAL A 30 2.55 -16.05 4.75
C VAL A 30 2.15 -17.52 4.83
N LYS A 31 2.68 -18.21 5.85
CA LYS A 31 2.32 -19.60 6.17
C LYS A 31 1.89 -19.66 7.63
N THR A 32 0.93 -20.49 7.92
CA THR A 32 0.60 -20.82 9.32
C THR A 32 1.69 -21.66 9.95
N LYS A 33 1.91 -21.47 11.22
CA LYS A 33 2.79 -22.28 12.07
C LYS A 33 2.12 -22.50 13.43
N PRO A 34 2.43 -23.59 14.15
CA PRO A 34 2.02 -23.69 15.54
C PRO A 34 2.56 -22.52 16.35
N ALA A 35 1.72 -21.93 17.18
CA ALA A 35 2.18 -20.98 18.18
C ALA A 35 2.99 -21.73 19.26
N ARG A 36 3.96 -21.06 19.82
CA ARG A 36 4.79 -21.60 20.91
C ARG A 36 4.98 -20.54 21.98
N LEU A 37 4.81 -20.96 23.20
CA LEU A 37 5.15 -20.14 24.34
C LEU A 37 6.67 -19.85 24.33
N PRO A 38 7.11 -18.62 24.64
CA PRO A 38 8.54 -18.32 24.76
C PRO A 38 9.25 -19.28 25.75
N THR A 39 10.46 -19.67 25.39
CA THR A 39 11.24 -20.67 26.18
C THR A 39 12.08 -20.03 27.30
N ASN A 40 12.24 -18.72 27.29
CA ASN A 40 13.06 -17.95 28.24
C ASN A 40 12.27 -17.44 29.47
N LEU A 41 11.15 -18.06 29.78
CA LEU A 41 10.34 -17.69 30.94
C LEU A 41 11.06 -18.00 32.24
N THR A 42 10.96 -17.09 33.20
CA THR A 42 11.46 -17.31 34.57
C THR A 42 10.65 -18.41 35.26
N ASN A 43 11.32 -19.18 36.12
CA ASN A 43 10.66 -20.18 36.97
C ASN A 43 10.09 -19.48 38.22
N GLU A 44 9.02 -18.75 38.05
CA GLU A 44 8.31 -18.11 39.16
C GLU A 44 7.11 -18.95 39.59
N GLU A 45 7.04 -19.24 40.87
CA GLU A 45 5.94 -20.02 41.50
C GLU A 45 4.56 -19.40 41.20
N ALA A 46 4.48 -18.06 41.17
CA ALA A 46 3.27 -17.33 40.86
C ALA A 46 2.72 -17.56 39.44
N LEU A 47 3.57 -17.96 38.48
CA LEU A 47 3.20 -18.21 37.08
C LEU A 47 3.04 -19.71 36.73
N GLU A 48 3.39 -20.62 37.68
CA GLU A 48 3.24 -22.06 37.46
C GLU A 48 1.80 -22.50 37.18
N PRO A 49 0.77 -21.94 37.84
CA PRO A 49 -0.61 -22.27 37.46
C PRO A 49 -0.95 -21.88 36.03
N ALA A 50 -0.50 -20.70 35.57
CA ALA A 50 -0.73 -20.26 34.16
C ALA A 50 -0.07 -21.20 33.15
N LYS A 51 1.16 -21.64 33.40
CA LYS A 51 1.86 -22.62 32.55
C LYS A 51 1.13 -23.96 32.49
N LYS A 52 0.60 -24.44 33.64
CA LYS A 52 -0.19 -25.68 33.71
C LYS A 52 -1.48 -25.57 32.89
N TYR A 53 -2.21 -24.45 32.99
CA TYR A 53 -3.40 -24.20 32.19
C TYR A 53 -3.09 -24.19 30.69
N LEU A 54 -2.02 -23.51 30.25
CA LEU A 54 -1.62 -23.50 28.84
C LEU A 54 -1.23 -24.92 28.36
N ALA A 55 -0.55 -25.71 29.17
CA ALA A 55 -0.23 -27.09 28.85
C ALA A 55 -1.48 -27.97 28.73
N ALA A 56 -2.49 -27.77 29.58
CA ALA A 56 -3.77 -28.44 29.46
C ALA A 56 -4.50 -28.05 28.16
N ALA A 57 -4.58 -26.75 27.88
CA ALA A 57 -5.22 -26.22 26.66
C ALA A 57 -4.61 -26.77 25.36
N GLU A 58 -3.29 -27.08 25.33
CA GLU A 58 -2.60 -27.60 24.13
C GLU A 58 -3.15 -28.97 23.71
N HIS A 59 -3.66 -29.75 24.65
CA HIS A 59 -4.21 -31.12 24.42
C HIS A 59 -5.73 -31.14 24.25
N GLU A 60 -6.39 -30.00 24.32
CA GLU A 60 -7.84 -29.87 24.24
C GLU A 60 -8.28 -29.10 23.01
N GLN A 61 -9.56 -29.12 22.73
CA GLN A 61 -10.14 -28.39 21.63
C GLN A 61 -11.37 -27.59 22.06
N SER A 62 -11.57 -26.43 21.38
CA SER A 62 -12.78 -25.62 21.54
C SER A 62 -12.98 -25.05 22.97
N LEU A 63 -14.14 -25.32 23.58
CA LEU A 63 -14.53 -24.70 24.84
C LEU A 63 -13.67 -25.04 26.06
N PRO A 64 -13.20 -26.29 26.27
CA PRO A 64 -12.26 -26.60 27.36
C PRO A 64 -10.95 -25.84 27.23
N ALA A 65 -10.34 -25.82 26.02
CA ALA A 65 -9.12 -25.07 25.77
C ALA A 65 -9.33 -23.57 26.06
N LEU A 66 -10.44 -22.99 25.61
CA LEU A 66 -10.81 -21.59 25.89
C LEU A 66 -10.86 -21.30 27.40
N GLY A 67 -11.41 -22.23 28.20
CA GLY A 67 -11.45 -22.10 29.65
C GLY A 67 -10.08 -22.05 30.30
N HIS A 68 -9.17 -22.94 29.87
CA HIS A 68 -7.80 -22.98 30.36
C HIS A 68 -6.98 -21.78 29.92
N ASP A 69 -7.09 -21.34 28.66
CA ASP A 69 -6.40 -20.15 28.16
C ASP A 69 -6.87 -18.88 28.90
N LEU A 70 -8.16 -18.79 29.19
CA LEU A 70 -8.72 -17.68 29.96
C LEU A 70 -8.17 -17.67 31.40
N LEU A 71 -8.04 -18.84 32.05
CA LEU A 71 -7.42 -18.96 33.38
C LEU A 71 -5.93 -18.60 33.37
N ALA A 72 -5.20 -19.01 32.35
CA ALA A 72 -3.80 -18.63 32.17
C ALA A 72 -3.64 -17.11 32.02
N ALA A 73 -4.49 -16.48 31.21
CA ALA A 73 -4.54 -15.03 31.09
C ALA A 73 -4.85 -14.36 32.42
N LYS A 74 -5.83 -14.88 33.19
CA LYS A 74 -6.21 -14.33 34.50
C LYS A 74 -5.09 -14.41 35.54
N VAL A 75 -4.36 -15.53 35.61
CA VAL A 75 -3.23 -15.69 36.53
C VAL A 75 -2.14 -14.68 36.20
N SER A 76 -1.76 -14.59 34.93
CA SER A 76 -0.72 -13.68 34.46
C SER A 76 -1.13 -12.21 34.61
N TYR A 77 -2.40 -11.88 34.38
CA TYR A 77 -2.99 -10.57 34.65
C TYR A 77 -2.78 -10.16 36.12
N GLY A 78 -3.09 -11.05 37.07
CA GLY A 78 -2.90 -10.78 38.52
C GLY A 78 -1.42 -10.59 38.90
N VAL A 79 -0.47 -11.17 38.20
CA VAL A 79 0.95 -10.87 38.39
C VAL A 79 1.29 -9.49 37.83
N LEU A 80 0.79 -9.13 36.64
CA LEU A 80 1.00 -7.82 36.01
C LEU A 80 0.36 -6.68 36.80
N GLU A 81 -0.74 -6.89 37.48
CA GLU A 81 -1.33 -5.89 38.39
C GLU A 81 -0.36 -5.49 39.52
N ARG A 82 0.43 -6.44 40.01
CA ARG A 82 1.40 -6.19 41.09
C ARG A 82 2.77 -5.81 40.56
N ARG A 83 3.15 -6.34 39.39
CA ARG A 83 4.46 -6.17 38.73
C ARG A 83 4.29 -5.90 37.25
N PRO A 84 3.92 -4.67 36.87
CA PRO A 84 3.53 -4.34 35.48
C PRO A 84 4.66 -4.49 34.45
N ARG A 85 5.93 -4.60 34.89
CA ARG A 85 7.10 -4.80 34.04
C ARG A 85 7.61 -6.24 34.00
N ASP A 86 6.88 -7.19 34.56
CA ASP A 86 7.26 -8.60 34.56
C ASP A 86 7.15 -9.19 33.14
N GLU A 87 8.29 -9.48 32.54
CA GLU A 87 8.36 -9.94 31.15
C GLU A 87 7.75 -11.33 30.98
N SER A 88 7.98 -12.26 31.92
CA SER A 88 7.42 -13.60 31.84
C SER A 88 5.90 -13.59 31.97
N ALA A 89 5.37 -12.80 32.92
CA ALA A 89 3.93 -12.62 33.07
C ALA A 89 3.30 -11.99 31.81
N ARG A 90 3.96 -10.99 31.24
CA ARG A 90 3.53 -10.36 29.98
C ARG A 90 3.48 -11.37 28.83
N ASP A 91 4.54 -12.16 28.66
CA ASP A 91 4.64 -13.09 27.55
C ASP A 91 3.61 -14.22 27.66
N ILE A 92 3.38 -14.75 28.89
CA ILE A 92 2.32 -15.73 29.15
C ILE A 92 0.93 -15.09 28.91
N TYR A 93 0.69 -13.88 29.42
CA TYR A 93 -0.56 -13.17 29.22
C TYR A 93 -0.86 -12.95 27.73
N ASN A 94 0.09 -12.43 26.99
CA ASN A 94 -0.06 -12.17 25.55
C ASN A 94 -0.37 -13.47 24.79
N PHE A 95 0.34 -14.55 25.10
CA PHE A 95 0.10 -15.85 24.50
C PHE A 95 -1.29 -16.39 24.82
N ALA A 96 -1.70 -16.34 26.10
CA ALA A 96 -3.00 -16.81 26.54
C ALA A 96 -4.15 -16.00 25.90
N VAL A 97 -4.01 -14.67 25.79
CA VAL A 97 -4.99 -13.81 25.11
C VAL A 97 -5.08 -14.17 23.61
N ALA A 98 -3.95 -14.43 22.96
CA ALA A 98 -3.95 -14.86 21.56
C ALA A 98 -4.68 -16.19 21.35
N ARG A 99 -4.48 -17.17 22.25
CA ARG A 99 -5.19 -18.47 22.22
C ARG A 99 -6.68 -18.28 22.50
N THR A 100 -7.02 -17.50 23.52
CA THR A 100 -8.43 -17.16 23.84
C THR A 100 -9.17 -16.61 22.61
N VAL A 101 -8.59 -15.66 21.87
CA VAL A 101 -9.18 -15.14 20.62
C VAL A 101 -9.28 -16.24 19.56
N GLN A 102 -8.25 -17.07 19.40
CA GLN A 102 -8.25 -18.16 18.43
C GLN A 102 -9.36 -19.19 18.71
N ASP A 103 -9.60 -19.50 19.97
CA ASP A 103 -10.64 -20.47 20.36
C ASP A 103 -12.04 -19.88 20.27
N ILE A 104 -12.21 -18.58 20.55
CA ILE A 104 -13.43 -17.83 20.25
C ILE A 104 -13.80 -17.96 18.77
N GLU A 105 -12.84 -17.73 17.87
CA GLU A 105 -13.05 -17.85 16.41
C GLU A 105 -13.38 -19.30 16.01
N ARG A 106 -12.63 -20.30 16.53
CA ARG A 106 -12.85 -21.72 16.26
C ARG A 106 -14.22 -22.21 16.73
N ALA A 107 -14.64 -21.76 17.90
CA ALA A 107 -15.94 -22.10 18.48
C ALA A 107 -17.09 -21.25 17.92
N ASN A 108 -16.80 -20.33 16.99
CA ASN A 108 -17.75 -19.37 16.43
C ASN A 108 -18.55 -18.61 17.50
N LEU A 109 -17.89 -18.25 18.61
CA LEU A 109 -18.48 -17.45 19.67
C LEU A 109 -18.46 -15.96 19.29
N GLN A 110 -19.43 -15.22 19.82
CA GLN A 110 -19.54 -13.79 19.53
C GLN A 110 -19.76 -12.97 20.82
N PRO A 111 -18.73 -12.92 21.72
CA PRO A 111 -18.85 -12.20 22.99
C PRO A 111 -19.06 -10.69 22.82
N TRP A 112 -18.76 -10.14 21.63
CA TRP A 112 -19.05 -8.77 21.24
C TRP A 112 -20.53 -8.50 20.94
N ARG A 113 -21.33 -9.54 20.65
CA ARG A 113 -22.79 -9.42 20.47
C ARG A 113 -23.54 -9.74 21.75
N HIS A 114 -23.15 -10.82 22.41
CA HIS A 114 -23.81 -11.32 23.60
C HIS A 114 -22.79 -11.85 24.60
N PRO A 115 -22.89 -11.46 25.91
CA PRO A 115 -22.05 -12.04 26.94
C PRO A 115 -22.09 -13.57 26.90
N THR A 116 -20.94 -14.20 26.93
CA THR A 116 -20.79 -15.66 26.80
C THR A 116 -20.25 -16.24 28.11
N SER A 117 -20.94 -17.22 28.68
CA SER A 117 -20.45 -17.96 29.85
C SER A 117 -19.44 -19.01 29.42
N VAL A 118 -18.23 -18.93 29.95
CA VAL A 118 -17.11 -19.86 29.70
C VAL A 118 -16.88 -20.67 30.98
N ALA A 119 -17.05 -22.00 30.89
CA ALA A 119 -16.73 -22.91 31.98
C ALA A 119 -15.22 -23.04 32.13
N THR A 120 -14.73 -23.02 33.36
CA THR A 120 -13.33 -23.20 33.72
C THR A 120 -13.24 -24.07 35.00
N ASP A 121 -12.05 -24.56 35.31
CA ASP A 121 -11.80 -25.33 36.56
C ASP A 121 -12.16 -24.55 37.82
N ASN A 122 -12.11 -23.22 37.73
CA ASN A 122 -12.41 -22.34 38.87
C ASN A 122 -13.86 -21.79 38.85
N GLY A 123 -14.74 -22.43 38.07
CA GLY A 123 -16.12 -21.99 37.85
C GLY A 123 -16.28 -21.11 36.61
N ASN A 124 -17.49 -20.62 36.37
CA ASN A 124 -17.81 -19.91 35.12
C ASN A 124 -17.30 -18.47 35.14
N TYR A 125 -16.71 -18.06 33.98
CA TYR A 125 -16.40 -16.67 33.70
C TYR A 125 -17.40 -16.11 32.68
N LEU A 126 -17.78 -14.85 32.84
CA LEU A 126 -18.59 -14.12 31.90
C LEU A 126 -17.65 -13.37 30.93
N LEU A 127 -17.51 -13.89 29.72
CA LEU A 127 -16.73 -13.26 28.64
C LEU A 127 -17.60 -12.22 27.92
N THR A 128 -17.12 -10.99 27.89
CA THR A 128 -17.76 -9.85 27.23
C THR A 128 -16.75 -9.16 26.31
N SER A 129 -17.20 -8.27 25.46
CA SER A 129 -16.29 -7.37 24.73
C SER A 129 -16.59 -5.91 25.08
N ALA A 130 -15.57 -5.09 25.10
CA ALA A 130 -15.72 -3.65 25.12
C ALA A 130 -16.53 -3.21 23.88
N LYS A 131 -17.30 -2.13 24.04
CA LYS A 131 -18.05 -1.58 22.90
C LYS A 131 -17.07 -1.02 21.87
N PRO A 132 -17.24 -1.35 20.57
CA PRO A 132 -16.40 -0.78 19.54
C PRO A 132 -16.56 0.75 19.48
N VAL A 133 -15.48 1.46 19.18
CA VAL A 133 -15.46 2.92 19.07
C VAL A 133 -16.39 3.39 17.96
N ASP A 134 -16.44 2.62 16.86
CA ASP A 134 -17.31 2.85 15.70
C ASP A 134 -17.62 1.53 14.98
N VAL A 135 -18.39 1.63 13.89
CA VAL A 135 -18.80 0.47 13.08
C VAL A 135 -17.59 -0.22 12.42
N GLU A 136 -16.51 0.49 12.15
CA GLU A 136 -15.32 -0.09 11.50
C GLU A 136 -14.47 -0.91 12.46
N HIS A 137 -14.54 -0.63 13.75
CA HIS A 137 -13.85 -1.39 14.79
C HIS A 137 -14.72 -2.52 15.40
N ASP A 138 -15.91 -2.77 14.80
CA ASP A 138 -16.76 -3.87 15.24
C ASP A 138 -16.13 -5.23 14.90
N PRO A 139 -15.69 -6.04 15.88
CA PRO A 139 -15.02 -7.30 15.65
C PRO A 139 -15.89 -8.32 14.90
N SER A 140 -17.22 -8.17 14.89
CA SER A 140 -18.12 -9.05 14.14
C SER A 140 -17.93 -9.00 12.61
N ARG A 141 -17.22 -8.00 12.12
CA ARG A 141 -16.95 -7.76 10.69
C ARG A 141 -15.66 -8.40 10.21
N TYR A 142 -14.85 -8.97 11.13
CA TYR A 142 -13.53 -9.49 10.85
C TYR A 142 -13.38 -10.95 11.25
N ASP A 143 -12.45 -11.63 10.58
CA ASP A 143 -11.82 -12.83 11.08
C ASP A 143 -10.51 -12.40 11.79
N LEU A 144 -10.33 -12.80 13.04
CA LEU A 144 -9.24 -12.34 13.89
C LEU A 144 -8.13 -13.40 13.97
N LEU A 145 -6.97 -13.11 13.41
CA LEU A 145 -5.86 -14.05 13.29
C LEU A 145 -4.67 -13.64 14.17
N PRO A 146 -4.27 -14.45 15.18
CA PRO A 146 -3.08 -14.17 15.97
C PRO A 146 -1.80 -14.17 15.13
N THR A 147 -0.99 -13.12 15.28
CA THR A 147 0.21 -12.93 14.44
C THR A 147 1.35 -13.89 14.80
N ASP A 148 1.36 -14.45 15.99
CA ASP A 148 2.31 -15.46 16.45
C ASP A 148 2.15 -16.81 15.73
N THR A 149 0.96 -17.07 15.15
CA THR A 149 0.71 -18.25 14.28
C THR A 149 1.17 -18.05 12.84
N LEU A 150 1.70 -16.90 12.49
CA LEU A 150 2.09 -16.55 11.13
C LEU A 150 3.61 -16.57 10.97
N ARG A 151 4.10 -17.31 9.97
CA ARG A 151 5.47 -17.24 9.47
C ARG A 151 5.46 -16.37 8.23
N ILE A 152 6.08 -15.19 8.34
CA ILE A 152 6.19 -14.20 7.27
C ILE A 152 7.60 -14.26 6.70
N ARG A 153 7.73 -14.31 5.38
CA ARG A 153 8.99 -14.22 4.62
C ARG A 153 8.74 -13.46 3.33
N GLY A 154 9.78 -12.90 2.75
CA GLY A 154 9.72 -12.24 1.45
C GLY A 154 10.76 -11.14 1.32
N ARG A 155 10.86 -10.59 0.10
CA ARG A 155 11.82 -9.52 -0.20
C ARG A 155 11.66 -8.31 0.73
N PHE A 156 10.43 -7.97 1.11
CA PHE A 156 10.12 -6.82 1.96
C PHE A 156 10.10 -7.13 3.46
N PHE A 157 10.21 -8.39 3.85
CA PHE A 157 10.13 -8.83 5.24
C PHE A 157 11.43 -9.52 5.70
N LYS A 158 12.56 -8.80 5.55
CA LYS A 158 13.85 -9.24 6.11
C LYS A 158 13.84 -9.22 7.64
N THR A 159 13.19 -8.22 8.19
CA THR A 159 12.92 -8.05 9.62
C THR A 159 11.43 -7.86 9.84
N ARG A 160 10.92 -8.34 10.98
CA ARG A 160 9.53 -8.16 11.37
C ARG A 160 9.38 -6.84 12.11
N THR A 161 8.45 -6.01 11.66
CA THR A 161 8.08 -4.76 12.33
C THR A 161 7.09 -5.07 13.42
N ALA A 162 7.61 -5.38 14.61
CA ALA A 162 6.83 -5.66 15.79
C ALA A 162 7.42 -4.94 16.99
N THR A 163 6.56 -4.37 17.84
CA THR A 163 6.95 -3.75 19.12
C THR A 163 6.44 -4.59 20.26
N GLY A 164 7.29 -4.79 21.27
CA GLY A 164 6.90 -5.48 22.50
C GLY A 164 5.97 -4.60 23.35
N GLY A 165 5.09 -5.24 24.08
CA GLY A 165 4.11 -4.57 24.93
C GLY A 165 3.09 -5.56 25.48
N ILE A 166 1.97 -5.06 25.98
CA ILE A 166 0.87 -5.86 26.53
C ILE A 166 -0.19 -6.14 25.45
N GLY A 167 -0.78 -7.33 25.50
CA GLY A 167 -1.84 -7.81 24.61
C GLY A 167 -1.35 -8.69 23.47
N ALA A 168 -2.27 -9.29 22.75
CA ALA A 168 -2.02 -10.19 21.64
C ALA A 168 -2.15 -9.47 20.30
N PRO A 169 -1.06 -9.28 19.53
CA PRO A 169 -1.16 -8.74 18.19
C PRO A 169 -1.91 -9.70 17.26
N LEU A 170 -2.89 -9.18 16.53
CA LEU A 170 -3.73 -9.89 15.58
C LEU A 170 -3.72 -9.19 14.23
N VAL A 171 -4.13 -9.91 13.19
CA VAL A 171 -4.59 -9.32 11.93
C VAL A 171 -6.11 -9.44 11.89
N ALA A 172 -6.80 -8.32 11.84
CA ALA A 172 -8.22 -8.26 11.54
C ALA A 172 -8.40 -8.33 10.02
N VAL A 173 -8.97 -9.43 9.54
CA VAL A 173 -9.22 -9.69 8.12
C VAL A 173 -10.69 -9.40 7.83
N GLY A 174 -10.96 -8.33 7.10
CA GLY A 174 -12.33 -7.95 6.73
C GLY A 174 -13.01 -9.05 5.93
N ARG A 175 -14.25 -9.39 6.29
CA ARG A 175 -15.05 -10.40 5.59
C ARG A 175 -15.41 -9.90 4.20
N ALA A 176 -15.14 -10.69 3.17
CA ALA A 176 -15.27 -10.30 1.76
C ALA A 176 -16.70 -9.90 1.34
N GLU A 177 -17.69 -10.27 2.11
CA GLU A 177 -19.12 -10.09 1.81
C GLU A 177 -19.71 -8.79 2.35
N ASP A 178 -18.94 -8.01 3.13
CA ASP A 178 -19.45 -6.76 3.68
C ASP A 178 -19.46 -5.64 2.61
N PRO A 179 -20.67 -5.21 2.14
CA PRO A 179 -20.81 -4.20 1.10
C PRO A 179 -20.20 -2.83 1.50
N GLN A 180 -20.23 -2.47 2.79
CA GLN A 180 -19.74 -1.19 3.27
C GLN A 180 -18.22 -1.10 3.18
N PHE A 181 -17.49 -2.20 3.45
CA PHE A 181 -16.05 -2.23 3.22
C PHE A 181 -15.67 -2.03 1.75
N ARG A 182 -16.40 -2.65 0.84
CA ARG A 182 -16.14 -2.47 -0.60
C ARG A 182 -16.37 -1.04 -1.07
N GLN A 183 -17.35 -0.36 -0.50
CA GLN A 183 -17.70 1.01 -0.87
C GLN A 183 -16.69 2.02 -0.32
N HIS A 184 -16.23 1.85 0.91
CA HIS A 184 -15.34 2.81 1.61
C HIS A 184 -13.88 2.66 1.20
N TYR A 185 -13.34 1.44 1.26
CA TYR A 185 -11.90 1.22 1.07
C TYR A 185 -11.53 0.82 -0.35
N LYS A 186 -12.51 0.42 -1.16
CA LYS A 186 -12.33 -0.04 -2.56
C LYS A 186 -11.24 -1.12 -2.71
N LEU A 187 -10.86 -1.77 -1.61
CA LEU A 187 -9.99 -2.94 -1.57
C LEU A 187 -10.80 -4.23 -1.62
N ARG A 188 -10.17 -5.29 -2.06
CA ARG A 188 -10.81 -6.61 -2.12
C ARG A 188 -11.08 -7.17 -0.72
N ARG A 189 -10.13 -6.95 0.20
CA ARG A 189 -10.22 -7.23 1.64
C ARG A 189 -9.38 -6.22 2.40
N ILE A 190 -9.76 -5.94 3.62
CA ILE A 190 -8.99 -5.14 4.56
C ILE A 190 -8.16 -6.09 5.42
N TYR A 191 -6.94 -5.68 5.73
CA TYR A 191 -6.02 -6.35 6.64
C TYR A 191 -5.51 -5.29 7.61
N ALA A 192 -6.16 -5.17 8.76
CA ALA A 192 -5.79 -4.18 9.77
C ALA A 192 -5.02 -4.84 10.92
N PRO A 193 -3.95 -4.21 11.44
CA PRO A 193 -3.36 -4.64 12.69
C PRO A 193 -4.31 -4.27 13.83
N VAL A 194 -4.47 -5.15 14.79
CA VAL A 194 -5.24 -4.92 16.01
C VAL A 194 -4.58 -5.66 17.15
N THR A 195 -4.71 -5.17 18.38
CA THR A 195 -4.21 -5.87 19.57
C THR A 195 -5.36 -6.19 20.51
N ALA A 196 -5.50 -7.48 20.83
CA ALA A 196 -6.47 -7.93 21.81
C ALA A 196 -5.91 -7.81 23.23
N VAL A 197 -6.72 -7.31 24.15
CA VAL A 197 -6.41 -7.21 25.58
C VAL A 197 -7.61 -7.76 26.36
N ILE A 198 -7.39 -8.54 27.41
CA ILE A 198 -8.45 -9.01 28.30
C ILE A 198 -8.26 -8.39 29.68
N LYS A 199 -9.27 -7.66 30.15
CA LYS A 199 -9.33 -7.10 31.49
C LYS A 199 -10.20 -7.98 32.37
N PHE A 200 -9.80 -8.18 33.62
CA PHE A 200 -10.52 -9.01 34.54
C PHE A 200 -11.05 -8.21 35.71
N ASP A 201 -12.33 -8.41 36.03
CA ASP A 201 -12.98 -7.94 37.23
C ASP A 201 -13.78 -9.10 37.85
N GLY A 202 -13.27 -9.65 38.96
CA GLY A 202 -13.80 -10.86 39.54
C GLY A 202 -13.86 -12.02 38.53
N ARG A 203 -15.07 -12.45 38.20
CA ARG A 203 -15.39 -13.50 37.21
C ARG A 203 -15.86 -12.93 35.87
N ARG A 204 -15.72 -11.65 35.65
CA ARG A 204 -15.92 -11.01 34.35
C ARG A 204 -14.60 -10.87 33.64
N ALA A 205 -14.54 -11.30 32.37
CA ALA A 205 -13.43 -11.11 31.44
C ALA A 205 -13.93 -10.21 30.32
N GLU A 206 -13.36 -9.03 30.18
CA GLU A 206 -13.72 -8.07 29.14
C GLU A 206 -12.60 -8.04 28.07
N LEU A 207 -12.93 -8.50 26.87
CA LEU A 207 -12.07 -8.48 25.71
C LEU A 207 -12.17 -7.12 25.02
N ASP A 208 -11.03 -6.48 24.80
CA ASP A 208 -10.91 -5.19 24.15
C ASP A 208 -10.00 -5.33 22.92
N PHE A 209 -10.43 -4.76 21.79
CA PHE A 209 -9.69 -4.75 20.53
C PHE A 209 -9.18 -3.34 20.25
N VAL A 210 -7.90 -3.14 20.45
CA VAL A 210 -7.26 -1.83 20.39
C VAL A 210 -6.60 -1.64 19.04
N ASP A 211 -6.95 -0.54 18.34
CA ASP A 211 -6.26 -0.14 17.11
C ASP A 211 -4.92 0.52 17.46
N PRO A 212 -3.77 -0.09 17.06
CA PRO A 212 -2.45 0.46 17.36
C PRO A 212 -2.15 1.74 16.56
N PHE A 213 -2.98 2.11 15.60
CA PHE A 213 -2.87 3.39 14.90
C PHE A 213 -3.54 4.53 15.67
N LEU A 214 -4.47 4.22 16.58
CA LEU A 214 -5.15 5.22 17.41
C LEU A 214 -4.47 5.42 18.76
N THR A 215 -3.87 4.36 19.33
CA THR A 215 -3.18 4.44 20.62
C THR A 215 -2.00 3.48 20.69
N GLU A 216 -0.97 3.91 21.40
CA GLU A 216 0.25 3.12 21.65
C GLU A 216 0.24 2.44 23.02
N HIS A 217 -0.76 2.75 23.84
CA HIS A 217 -0.84 2.29 25.21
C HIS A 217 -2.24 1.73 25.52
N THR A 218 -2.29 0.83 26.48
CA THR A 218 -3.53 0.35 27.07
C THR A 218 -3.43 0.41 28.59
N THR A 219 -4.58 0.47 29.26
CA THR A 219 -4.64 0.42 30.71
C THR A 219 -4.97 -0.99 31.17
N LEU A 220 -4.09 -1.57 31.97
CA LEU A 220 -4.29 -2.84 32.64
C LEU A 220 -4.38 -2.55 34.14
N SER A 221 -5.56 -2.75 34.77
CA SER A 221 -5.82 -2.27 36.10
C SER A 221 -5.52 -0.77 36.24
N ASN A 222 -4.56 -0.36 37.07
CA ASN A 222 -4.16 1.04 37.27
C ASN A 222 -2.87 1.43 36.52
N HIS A 223 -2.36 0.57 35.64
CA HIS A 223 -1.11 0.78 34.97
C HIS A 223 -1.30 1.06 33.47
N THR A 224 -0.75 2.16 32.97
CA THR A 224 -0.65 2.44 31.54
C THR A 224 0.59 1.74 31.00
N LEU A 225 0.41 0.81 30.08
CA LEU A 225 1.45 -0.05 29.52
C LEU A 225 1.51 0.10 28.00
N PRO A 226 2.71 0.01 27.39
CA PRO A 226 2.82 0.02 25.93
C PRO A 226 2.07 -1.18 25.32
N LEU A 227 1.42 -0.95 24.19
CA LEU A 227 0.69 -1.97 23.45
C LEU A 227 1.64 -2.85 22.65
N ALA A 228 1.41 -4.16 22.64
CA ALA A 228 2.10 -5.06 21.71
C ALA A 228 1.54 -4.89 20.30
N VAL A 229 2.39 -4.70 19.29
CA VAL A 229 1.96 -4.42 17.92
C VAL A 229 2.76 -5.25 16.92
N ASP A 230 2.13 -5.70 15.85
CA ASP A 230 2.76 -6.31 14.69
C ASP A 230 2.16 -5.76 13.38
N LEU A 231 2.87 -4.82 12.77
CA LEU A 231 2.44 -4.19 11.53
C LEU A 231 2.79 -5.03 10.30
N SER A 232 3.84 -5.86 10.39
CA SER A 232 4.28 -6.68 9.25
C SER A 232 3.26 -7.73 8.83
N ALA A 233 2.48 -8.25 9.78
CA ALA A 233 1.54 -9.33 9.50
C ALA A 233 0.39 -8.87 8.58
N SER A 234 -0.23 -7.75 8.88
CA SER A 234 -1.31 -7.18 8.07
C SER A 234 -0.84 -6.83 6.65
N THR A 235 0.33 -6.18 6.53
CA THR A 235 0.93 -5.83 5.25
C THR A 235 1.33 -7.07 4.44
N ALA A 236 1.91 -8.10 5.08
CA ALA A 236 2.27 -9.33 4.38
C ALA A 236 1.03 -10.07 3.84
N MET A 237 -0.06 -10.12 4.61
CA MET A 237 -1.31 -10.73 4.16
C MET A 237 -1.92 -9.97 2.98
N LEU A 238 -1.92 -8.64 3.02
CA LEU A 238 -2.34 -7.80 1.90
C LEU A 238 -1.53 -8.11 0.64
N LEU A 239 -0.20 -8.18 0.73
CA LEU A 239 0.68 -8.48 -0.41
C LEU A 239 0.44 -9.87 -0.99
N VAL A 240 0.24 -10.89 -0.15
CA VAL A 240 -0.07 -12.26 -0.62
C VAL A 240 -1.41 -12.30 -1.33
N GLN A 241 -2.42 -11.57 -0.86
CA GLN A 241 -3.75 -11.51 -1.46
C GLN A 241 -3.74 -10.78 -2.80
N GLU A 242 -3.09 -9.64 -2.87
CA GLU A 242 -3.09 -8.78 -4.07
C GLU A 242 -2.13 -9.28 -5.16
N ARG A 243 -1.17 -10.17 -4.85
CA ARG A 243 -0.19 -10.76 -5.78
C ARG A 243 0.36 -9.76 -6.79
N PRO A 244 0.95 -8.65 -6.32
CA PRO A 244 1.32 -7.51 -7.17
C PRO A 244 2.28 -7.89 -8.29
N GLU A 245 3.14 -8.90 -8.12
CA GLU A 245 4.09 -9.32 -9.14
C GLU A 245 3.40 -9.82 -10.42
N ARG A 246 2.28 -10.52 -10.27
CA ARG A 246 1.49 -11.03 -11.40
C ARG A 246 0.59 -9.96 -11.99
N LEU A 247 -0.02 -9.15 -11.15
CA LEU A 247 -0.92 -8.08 -11.57
C LEU A 247 -0.19 -6.94 -12.27
N GLY A 248 1.02 -6.59 -11.81
CA GLY A 248 1.81 -5.49 -12.40
C GLY A 248 2.04 -5.67 -13.90
N LEU A 249 2.53 -6.84 -14.32
CA LEU A 249 2.78 -7.15 -15.72
C LEU A 249 1.47 -7.24 -16.53
N SER A 250 0.44 -7.90 -15.99
CA SER A 250 -0.86 -8.05 -16.67
C SER A 250 -1.52 -6.69 -16.92
N ARG A 251 -1.43 -5.76 -15.97
CA ARG A 251 -1.93 -4.38 -16.08
C ARG A 251 -1.17 -3.53 -17.11
N VAL A 252 0.07 -3.89 -17.43
CA VAL A 252 0.82 -3.25 -18.52
C VAL A 252 0.37 -3.83 -19.86
N ILE A 253 0.34 -5.16 -20.00
CA ILE A 253 0.07 -5.84 -21.27
C ILE A 253 -1.38 -5.64 -21.72
N ASN A 254 -2.34 -5.73 -20.79
CA ASN A 254 -3.77 -5.62 -21.09
C ASN A 254 -4.45 -4.66 -20.10
N PRO A 255 -4.19 -3.34 -20.21
CA PRO A 255 -4.70 -2.36 -19.25
C PRO A 255 -6.23 -2.26 -19.24
N GLU A 256 -6.89 -2.49 -20.37
CA GLU A 256 -8.36 -2.44 -20.49
C GLU A 256 -9.06 -3.46 -19.58
N ALA A 257 -8.51 -4.66 -19.45
CA ALA A 257 -9.07 -5.69 -18.55
C ALA A 257 -9.03 -5.29 -17.06
N TYR A 258 -8.33 -4.22 -16.72
CA TYR A 258 -8.17 -3.71 -15.36
C TYR A 258 -8.64 -2.24 -15.23
N ALA A 259 -9.42 -1.74 -16.18
CA ALA A 259 -9.87 -0.34 -16.21
C ALA A 259 -10.64 0.05 -14.93
N ASP A 260 -11.46 -0.85 -14.41
CA ASP A 260 -12.24 -0.70 -13.17
C ASP A 260 -11.38 -0.65 -11.89
N THR A 261 -10.08 -0.98 -12.01
CA THR A 261 -9.15 -0.93 -10.88
C THR A 261 -8.44 0.42 -10.71
N ALA A 262 -8.64 1.36 -11.65
CA ALA A 262 -8.12 2.72 -11.56
C ALA A 262 -8.90 3.51 -10.52
N ARG A 263 -8.32 3.74 -9.35
CA ARG A 263 -8.99 4.43 -8.23
C ARG A 263 -8.05 4.79 -7.11
N LEU A 264 -8.43 5.77 -6.31
CA LEU A 264 -7.84 6.02 -5.02
C LEU A 264 -8.36 5.01 -3.99
N CYS A 265 -7.44 4.44 -3.23
CA CYS A 265 -7.72 3.49 -2.17
C CYS A 265 -7.20 4.04 -0.85
N GLN A 266 -8.04 4.05 0.16
CA GLN A 266 -7.69 4.43 1.52
C GLN A 266 -7.17 3.19 2.27
N LEU A 267 -6.10 3.35 3.05
CA LEU A 267 -5.60 2.27 3.92
C LEU A 267 -6.20 2.28 5.32
N GLN A 268 -6.94 3.31 5.64
CA GLN A 268 -7.60 3.54 6.92
C GLN A 268 -8.81 4.47 6.72
N GLN A 269 -9.69 4.53 7.70
CA GLN A 269 -10.81 5.46 7.68
C GLN A 269 -10.33 6.91 7.51
N PHE A 270 -11.10 7.71 6.77
CA PHE A 270 -10.79 9.10 6.55
C PHE A 270 -10.88 9.89 7.87
N ASP A 271 -9.79 10.58 8.20
CA ASP A 271 -9.72 11.50 9.33
C ASP A 271 -9.45 12.93 8.82
N ARG A 272 -10.35 13.86 9.12
CA ARG A 272 -10.22 15.27 8.71
C ARG A 272 -9.03 15.98 9.35
N ALA A 273 -8.58 15.52 10.52
CA ALA A 273 -7.43 16.08 11.22
C ALA A 273 -6.10 15.69 10.59
N ARG A 274 -6.09 14.61 9.76
CA ARG A 274 -4.87 14.07 9.16
C ARG A 274 -4.75 14.42 7.70
N THR A 275 -3.54 14.81 7.29
CA THR A 275 -3.24 15.12 5.89
C THR A 275 -3.09 13.82 5.07
N PRO A 276 -3.85 13.64 3.97
CA PRO A 276 -3.65 12.51 3.08
C PRO A 276 -2.29 12.56 2.37
N VAL A 277 -1.56 11.46 2.46
CA VAL A 277 -0.37 11.17 1.66
C VAL A 277 -0.76 10.10 0.63
N ILE A 278 -0.77 10.48 -0.64
CA ILE A 278 -1.19 9.61 -1.75
C ILE A 278 0.06 9.08 -2.46
N PHE A 279 0.23 7.77 -2.45
CA PHE A 279 1.30 7.08 -3.15
C PHE A 279 0.89 6.72 -4.57
N VAL A 280 1.72 7.07 -5.56
CA VAL A 280 1.49 6.80 -6.98
C VAL A 280 2.60 5.90 -7.52
N HIS A 281 2.24 4.66 -7.87
CA HIS A 281 3.22 3.65 -8.29
C HIS A 281 3.72 3.84 -9.73
N GLY A 282 4.84 3.20 -10.06
CA GLY A 282 5.44 3.22 -11.39
C GLY A 282 4.89 2.16 -12.35
N LEU A 283 5.51 2.09 -13.53
CA LEU A 283 5.23 1.06 -14.54
C LEU A 283 5.53 -0.34 -13.98
N GLN A 284 4.71 -1.33 -14.31
CA GLN A 284 4.77 -2.72 -13.81
C GLN A 284 4.64 -2.87 -12.28
N ALA A 285 4.46 -1.78 -11.56
CA ALA A 285 4.24 -1.81 -10.13
C ALA A 285 2.73 -1.84 -9.80
N THR A 286 2.45 -2.00 -8.54
CA THR A 286 1.12 -1.86 -7.96
C THR A 286 1.24 -1.07 -6.66
N ALA A 287 0.11 -0.73 -6.05
CA ALA A 287 0.08 -0.10 -4.73
C ALA A 287 0.91 -0.84 -3.67
N ALA A 288 1.02 -2.16 -3.79
CA ALA A 288 1.80 -2.99 -2.88
C ALA A 288 3.32 -2.73 -2.90
N SER A 289 3.86 -2.10 -3.95
CA SER A 289 5.27 -1.70 -4.00
C SER A 289 5.64 -0.65 -2.93
N TRP A 290 4.64 0.00 -2.34
CA TRP A 290 4.80 0.99 -1.29
C TRP A 290 4.79 0.41 0.13
N ALA A 291 4.50 -0.88 0.27
CA ALA A 291 4.37 -1.52 1.58
C ALA A 291 5.58 -1.28 2.52
N PRO A 292 6.84 -1.41 2.09
CA PRO A 292 7.98 -1.16 2.98
C PRO A 292 8.04 0.27 3.51
N MET A 293 7.75 1.26 2.65
CA MET A 293 7.72 2.67 3.05
C MET A 293 6.56 2.96 4.00
N ILE A 294 5.37 2.49 3.67
CA ILE A 294 4.17 2.70 4.50
C ILE A 294 4.35 2.06 5.88
N ASP A 295 4.88 0.83 5.94
CA ASP A 295 5.15 0.16 7.20
C ASP A 295 6.17 0.92 8.05
N SER A 296 7.24 1.42 7.44
CA SER A 296 8.23 2.21 8.14
C SER A 296 7.66 3.53 8.67
N LEU A 297 6.95 4.28 7.82
CA LEU A 297 6.34 5.56 8.21
C LEU A 297 5.30 5.38 9.33
N ARG A 298 4.55 4.28 9.30
CA ARG A 298 3.55 3.97 10.34
C ARG A 298 4.14 3.58 11.69
N GLN A 299 5.44 3.27 11.77
CA GLN A 299 6.10 3.02 13.05
C GLN A 299 6.26 4.30 13.88
N ASP A 300 6.34 5.45 13.22
CA ASP A 300 6.50 6.73 13.89
C ASP A 300 5.15 7.27 14.37
N PRO A 301 4.97 7.49 15.70
CA PRO A 301 3.72 7.98 16.28
C PRO A 301 3.31 9.35 15.76
N TRP A 302 4.30 10.22 15.58
CA TRP A 302 4.05 11.57 15.08
C TRP A 302 3.49 11.54 13.65
N ILE A 303 4.08 10.69 12.79
CA ILE A 303 3.58 10.48 11.41
C ILE A 303 2.14 9.96 11.44
N ARG A 304 1.83 8.98 12.30
CA ARG A 304 0.46 8.44 12.43
C ARG A 304 -0.54 9.49 12.91
N ALA A 305 -0.11 10.40 13.79
CA ALA A 305 -0.99 11.44 14.32
C ALA A 305 -1.32 12.52 13.28
N HIS A 306 -0.42 12.79 12.32
CA HIS A 306 -0.55 13.91 11.39
C HIS A 306 -0.95 13.49 9.98
N TYR A 307 -0.75 12.22 9.60
CA TYR A 307 -0.94 11.75 8.23
C TYR A 307 -1.84 10.52 8.15
N GLN A 308 -2.56 10.41 7.04
CA GLN A 308 -3.27 9.22 6.62
C GLN A 308 -2.78 8.80 5.24
N PHE A 309 -2.68 7.47 5.02
CA PHE A 309 -2.04 6.94 3.83
C PHE A 309 -3.05 6.38 2.85
N TRP A 310 -2.94 6.84 1.60
CA TRP A 310 -3.75 6.42 0.48
C TRP A 310 -2.85 6.01 -0.67
N PHE A 311 -3.36 5.30 -1.62
CA PHE A 311 -2.63 5.05 -2.86
C PHE A 311 -3.54 5.15 -4.08
N PHE A 312 -2.96 5.62 -5.18
CA PHE A 312 -3.59 5.60 -6.47
C PHE A 312 -3.20 4.32 -7.19
N SER A 313 -4.18 3.40 -7.34
CA SER A 313 -4.05 2.18 -8.14
C SER A 313 -4.53 2.48 -9.55
N TYR A 314 -3.78 2.07 -10.57
CA TYR A 314 -4.17 2.24 -11.97
C TYR A 314 -3.51 1.18 -12.85
N PRO A 315 -4.10 0.83 -14.03
CA PRO A 315 -3.46 -0.02 -15.01
C PRO A 315 -2.30 0.73 -15.67
N SER A 316 -1.07 0.36 -15.34
CA SER A 316 0.13 1.10 -15.77
C SER A 316 0.50 0.92 -17.25
N GLY A 317 -0.30 0.21 -18.04
CA GLY A 317 -0.20 0.14 -19.50
C GLY A 317 -0.83 1.34 -20.22
N TYR A 318 -1.67 2.12 -19.55
CA TYR A 318 -2.23 3.34 -20.12
C TYR A 318 -1.16 4.43 -20.32
N PRO A 319 -1.29 5.29 -21.35
CA PRO A 319 -0.50 6.50 -21.44
C PRO A 319 -0.58 7.30 -20.14
N TYR A 320 0.56 7.78 -19.61
CA TYR A 320 0.54 8.46 -18.32
C TYR A 320 -0.30 9.76 -18.27
N PRO A 321 -0.50 10.52 -19.40
CA PRO A 321 -1.45 11.64 -19.40
C PRO A 321 -2.88 11.22 -19.10
N TYR A 322 -3.30 10.07 -19.63
CA TYR A 322 -4.61 9.49 -19.33
C TYR A 322 -4.71 9.03 -17.88
N SER A 323 -3.68 8.36 -17.36
CA SER A 323 -3.63 7.97 -15.94
C SER A 323 -3.68 9.19 -15.01
N ALA A 324 -3.04 10.30 -15.40
CA ALA A 324 -3.11 11.56 -14.66
C ALA A 324 -4.53 12.19 -14.71
N MET A 325 -5.23 12.06 -15.84
CA MET A 325 -6.65 12.46 -15.92
C MET A 325 -7.51 11.65 -14.95
N LEU A 326 -7.30 10.33 -14.85
CA LEU A 326 -8.01 9.48 -13.89
C LEU A 326 -7.75 9.91 -12.44
N LEU A 327 -6.49 10.23 -12.09
CA LEU A 327 -6.16 10.76 -10.76
C LEU A 327 -6.87 12.09 -10.51
N ARG A 328 -6.93 13.02 -11.48
CA ARG A 328 -7.68 14.28 -11.34
C ARG A 328 -9.16 14.05 -11.05
N ARG A 329 -9.80 13.11 -11.77
CA ARG A 329 -11.20 12.73 -11.54
C ARG A 329 -11.43 12.17 -10.13
N ASP A 330 -10.48 11.34 -9.64
CA ASP A 330 -10.56 10.79 -8.29
C ASP A 330 -10.37 11.88 -7.23
N LEU A 331 -9.47 12.85 -7.44
CA LEU A 331 -9.31 14.01 -6.55
C LEU A 331 -10.59 14.88 -6.51
N ASP A 332 -11.30 15.00 -7.63
CA ASP A 332 -12.62 15.65 -7.65
C ASP A 332 -13.65 14.85 -6.85
N GLY A 333 -13.55 13.53 -6.87
CA GLY A 333 -14.35 12.63 -6.04
C GLY A 333 -14.13 12.89 -4.55
N ILE A 334 -12.86 12.95 -4.10
CA ILE A 334 -12.50 13.26 -2.72
C ILE A 334 -13.07 14.61 -2.27
N LYS A 335 -12.95 15.62 -3.12
CA LYS A 335 -13.46 16.96 -2.80
C LYS A 335 -14.98 16.98 -2.60
N ARG A 336 -15.73 16.14 -3.30
CA ARG A 336 -17.17 15.98 -3.12
C ARG A 336 -17.52 15.18 -1.87
N GLU A 337 -16.79 14.08 -1.63
CA GLU A 337 -17.04 13.17 -0.51
C GLU A 337 -16.57 13.75 0.83
N PHE A 338 -15.43 14.45 0.81
CA PHE A 338 -14.82 15.06 2.00
C PHE A 338 -14.64 16.56 1.82
N PRO A 339 -15.74 17.36 1.82
CA PRO A 339 -15.67 18.81 1.66
C PRO A 339 -14.85 19.42 2.80
N GLY A 340 -13.86 20.23 2.46
CA GLY A 340 -12.94 20.84 3.43
C GLY A 340 -11.55 20.23 3.48
N GLN A 341 -11.30 19.09 2.82
CA GLN A 341 -9.94 18.57 2.64
C GLN A 341 -9.14 19.53 1.73
N LYS A 342 -8.19 20.25 2.32
CA LYS A 342 -7.45 21.33 1.61
C LYS A 342 -5.99 20.99 1.32
N ARG A 343 -5.45 19.93 1.93
CA ARG A 343 -4.03 19.57 1.82
C ARG A 343 -3.92 18.10 1.40
N ILE A 344 -3.12 17.85 0.38
CA ILE A 344 -2.74 16.50 -0.08
C ILE A 344 -1.25 16.54 -0.39
N ILE A 345 -0.53 15.51 -0.01
CA ILE A 345 0.85 15.27 -0.40
C ILE A 345 0.86 14.09 -1.37
N LEU A 346 1.57 14.25 -2.51
CA LEU A 346 1.79 13.15 -3.44
C LEU A 346 3.21 12.60 -3.30
N ILE A 347 3.35 11.29 -3.34
CA ILE A 347 4.64 10.61 -3.42
C ILE A 347 4.60 9.72 -4.65
N GLY A 348 5.35 10.08 -5.69
CA GLY A 348 5.34 9.39 -6.97
C GLY A 348 6.67 8.71 -7.27
N HIS A 349 6.61 7.41 -7.61
CA HIS A 349 7.78 6.65 -8.06
C HIS A 349 7.74 6.43 -9.57
N SER A 350 8.87 6.67 -10.24
CA SER A 350 9.02 6.41 -11.68
C SER A 350 7.90 7.11 -12.49
N MET A 351 7.16 6.40 -13.34
CA MET A 351 6.00 6.93 -14.07
C MET A 351 4.95 7.56 -13.13
N GLY A 352 4.80 7.06 -11.91
CA GLY A 352 3.91 7.67 -10.90
C GLY A 352 4.34 9.08 -10.49
N GLY A 353 5.64 9.37 -10.54
CA GLY A 353 6.16 10.72 -10.37
C GLY A 353 5.78 11.65 -11.55
N MET A 354 5.81 11.14 -12.79
CA MET A 354 5.33 11.91 -13.95
C MET A 354 3.84 12.25 -13.84
N ILE A 355 3.01 11.28 -13.40
CA ILE A 355 1.59 11.50 -13.12
C ILE A 355 1.42 12.57 -12.02
N SER A 356 2.21 12.48 -10.95
CA SER A 356 2.17 13.45 -9.83
C SER A 356 2.60 14.85 -10.26
N ARG A 357 3.57 14.98 -11.18
CA ARG A 357 3.99 16.27 -11.75
C ARG A 357 2.85 16.98 -12.45
N LEU A 358 1.98 16.25 -13.15
CA LEU A 358 0.82 16.84 -13.84
C LEU A 358 -0.24 17.37 -12.86
N MET A 359 -0.17 17.01 -11.58
CA MET A 359 -1.05 17.58 -10.55
C MET A 359 -0.57 18.96 -10.06
N ILE A 360 0.68 19.33 -10.35
CA ILE A 360 1.30 20.59 -9.95
C ILE A 360 1.79 21.41 -11.15
N THR A 361 1.20 21.20 -12.33
CA THR A 361 1.55 21.88 -13.59
C THR A 361 0.32 22.57 -14.18
N ASP A 362 0.47 23.84 -14.59
CA ASP A 362 -0.55 24.61 -15.32
C ASP A 362 -0.33 24.47 -16.83
N ALA A 363 -0.79 23.36 -17.39
CA ALA A 363 -0.65 23.12 -18.82
C ALA A 363 -1.56 24.01 -19.66
N ARG A 364 -2.74 24.39 -19.12
CA ARG A 364 -3.77 25.08 -19.89
C ARG A 364 -3.99 24.37 -21.22
N ASP A 365 -3.85 25.05 -22.36
CA ASP A 365 -3.92 24.46 -23.70
C ASP A 365 -2.54 24.33 -24.40
N THR A 366 -1.43 24.53 -23.68
CA THR A 366 -0.07 24.50 -24.24
C THR A 366 0.25 23.15 -24.87
N ILE A 367 -0.03 22.05 -24.16
CA ILE A 367 0.20 20.69 -24.66
C ILE A 367 -0.68 20.41 -25.87
N TRP A 368 -1.95 20.80 -25.80
CA TRP A 368 -2.89 20.66 -26.93
C TRP A 368 -2.37 21.37 -28.19
N ARG A 369 -1.96 22.62 -28.07
CA ARG A 369 -1.40 23.40 -29.19
C ARG A 369 -0.12 22.78 -29.75
N ASP A 370 0.71 22.23 -28.87
CA ASP A 370 1.92 21.53 -29.31
C ASP A 370 1.57 20.32 -30.19
N PHE A 371 0.52 19.56 -29.86
CA PHE A 371 0.09 18.41 -30.65
C PHE A 371 -0.65 18.77 -31.95
N PHE A 372 -1.54 19.77 -31.91
CA PHE A 372 -2.50 20.05 -32.97
C PHE A 372 -2.22 21.37 -33.71
N GLY A 373 -1.32 22.20 -33.25
CA GLY A 373 -1.01 23.51 -33.83
C GLY A 373 -2.13 24.56 -33.66
N THR A 374 -3.28 24.18 -33.15
CA THR A 374 -4.46 25.02 -32.99
C THR A 374 -5.05 24.91 -31.60
N PRO A 375 -5.74 25.93 -31.09
CA PRO A 375 -6.40 25.83 -29.78
C PRO A 375 -7.56 24.83 -29.81
N PRO A 376 -7.96 24.29 -28.63
CA PRO A 376 -9.04 23.31 -28.53
C PRO A 376 -10.32 23.70 -29.26
N ALA A 377 -10.71 24.96 -29.18
CA ALA A 377 -11.94 25.46 -29.83
C ALA A 377 -11.94 25.38 -31.36
N ARG A 378 -10.75 25.41 -31.99
CA ARG A 378 -10.57 25.41 -33.46
C ARG A 378 -10.12 24.07 -34.02
N THR A 379 -9.80 23.09 -33.16
CA THR A 379 -9.37 21.76 -33.60
C THR A 379 -10.59 20.95 -34.04
N PRO A 380 -10.59 20.32 -35.23
CA PRO A 380 -11.73 19.59 -35.78
C PRO A 380 -11.91 18.21 -35.14
N LEU A 381 -12.17 18.18 -33.86
CA LEU A 381 -12.49 17.00 -33.06
C LEU A 381 -13.89 17.17 -32.46
N ALA A 382 -14.62 16.10 -32.28
CA ALA A 382 -15.97 16.12 -31.75
C ALA A 382 -16.23 15.00 -30.75
N GLY A 383 -17.34 15.08 -30.03
CA GLY A 383 -17.86 14.03 -29.15
C GLY A 383 -16.88 13.58 -28.07
N GLU A 384 -16.88 12.28 -27.79
CA GLU A 384 -16.07 11.64 -26.74
C GLU A 384 -14.57 11.80 -26.96
N THR A 385 -14.10 11.78 -28.21
CA THR A 385 -12.69 11.98 -28.55
C THR A 385 -12.20 13.34 -28.08
N ARG A 386 -12.97 14.40 -28.37
CA ARG A 386 -12.64 15.76 -27.93
C ARG A 386 -12.63 15.88 -26.41
N GLN A 387 -13.63 15.27 -25.76
CA GLN A 387 -13.71 15.27 -24.30
C GLN A 387 -12.49 14.56 -23.69
N LEU A 388 -12.18 13.33 -24.12
CA LEU A 388 -11.08 12.53 -23.58
C LEU A 388 -9.73 13.22 -23.75
N LEU A 389 -9.45 13.73 -24.94
CA LEU A 389 -8.20 14.46 -25.22
C LEU A 389 -8.18 15.80 -24.46
N GLY A 390 -9.31 16.50 -24.38
CA GLY A 390 -9.43 17.73 -23.62
C GLY A 390 -9.07 17.51 -22.15
N GLU A 391 -9.68 16.54 -21.50
CA GLU A 391 -9.40 16.23 -20.10
C GLU A 391 -7.98 15.70 -19.87
N SER A 392 -7.34 15.08 -20.88
CA SER A 392 -5.98 14.55 -20.77
C SER A 392 -4.90 15.59 -21.00
N LEU A 393 -5.11 16.53 -21.95
CA LEU A 393 -4.10 17.47 -22.44
C LEU A 393 -4.30 18.92 -22.00
N VAL A 394 -5.53 19.27 -21.55
CA VAL A 394 -5.89 20.65 -21.12
C VAL A 394 -6.23 20.60 -19.64
N PHE A 395 -5.33 21.10 -18.79
CA PHE A 395 -5.50 21.05 -17.35
C PHE A 395 -4.69 22.12 -16.64
N ASN A 396 -5.07 22.40 -15.41
CA ASN A 396 -4.34 23.21 -14.46
C ASN A 396 -3.94 22.36 -13.25
N HIS A 397 -3.01 22.89 -12.45
CA HIS A 397 -2.60 22.27 -11.20
C HIS A 397 -3.79 22.03 -10.26
N ARG A 398 -3.63 21.12 -9.34
CA ARG A 398 -4.62 20.80 -8.30
C ARG A 398 -4.33 21.64 -7.04
N PRO A 399 -5.16 22.61 -6.69
CA PRO A 399 -4.88 23.52 -5.57
C PRO A 399 -4.78 22.83 -4.22
N GLU A 400 -5.43 21.67 -4.06
CA GLU A 400 -5.34 20.81 -2.88
C GLU A 400 -4.01 20.09 -2.74
N VAL A 401 -3.24 19.87 -3.83
CA VAL A 401 -1.90 19.27 -3.78
C VAL A 401 -0.91 20.32 -3.33
N LYS A 402 -0.40 20.16 -2.12
CA LYS A 402 0.48 21.17 -1.48
C LYS A 402 1.95 20.78 -1.50
N ARG A 403 2.28 19.56 -1.84
CA ARG A 403 3.65 19.06 -1.89
C ARG A 403 3.74 17.80 -2.75
N VAL A 404 4.87 17.64 -3.43
CA VAL A 404 5.17 16.40 -4.17
C VAL A 404 6.57 15.90 -3.83
N ILE A 405 6.71 14.60 -3.61
CA ILE A 405 8.00 13.92 -3.49
C ILE A 405 8.15 12.99 -4.68
N PHE A 406 9.13 13.25 -5.50
CA PHE A 406 9.49 12.44 -6.66
C PHE A 406 10.57 11.43 -6.28
N ILE A 407 10.38 10.16 -6.64
CA ILE A 407 11.36 9.11 -6.40
C ILE A 407 11.69 8.45 -7.74
N SER A 408 12.97 8.53 -8.17
CA SER A 408 13.46 7.96 -9.44
C SER A 408 12.56 8.26 -10.63
N THR A 409 12.09 9.50 -10.75
CA THR A 409 11.11 9.92 -11.75
C THR A 409 11.78 10.35 -13.04
N PRO A 410 11.44 9.78 -14.21
CA PRO A 410 12.04 10.15 -15.51
C PRO A 410 11.38 11.41 -16.10
N HIS A 411 11.60 12.59 -15.50
CA HIS A 411 10.97 13.84 -15.93
C HIS A 411 11.24 14.20 -17.39
N ARG A 412 12.43 13.81 -17.90
CA ARG A 412 12.86 14.02 -19.29
C ARG A 412 12.86 12.73 -20.11
N GLY A 413 12.09 11.72 -19.68
CA GLY A 413 12.06 10.39 -20.27
C GLY A 413 13.31 9.55 -19.97
N SER A 414 13.35 8.34 -20.49
CA SER A 414 14.50 7.45 -20.32
C SER A 414 14.65 6.45 -21.47
N LYS A 415 15.79 6.52 -22.16
CA LYS A 415 16.19 5.50 -23.15
C LYS A 415 16.53 4.16 -22.50
N LEU A 416 16.97 4.15 -21.24
CA LEU A 416 17.25 2.92 -20.51
C LEU A 416 15.96 2.22 -20.11
N ALA A 417 14.86 2.98 -19.91
CA ALA A 417 13.54 2.41 -19.71
C ALA A 417 13.10 1.58 -20.91
N SER A 418 13.37 2.03 -22.15
CA SER A 418 13.07 1.23 -23.35
C SER A 418 13.90 -0.06 -23.42
N GLY A 419 15.15 -0.07 -22.99
CA GLY A 419 15.99 -1.27 -22.91
C GLY A 419 15.49 -2.28 -21.85
N TRP A 420 15.04 -1.85 -20.70
CA TRP A 420 14.45 -2.68 -19.65
C TRP A 420 13.01 -3.11 -20.00
N ILE A 421 12.20 -2.19 -20.51
CA ILE A 421 10.86 -2.40 -21.02
C ILE A 421 10.89 -3.10 -22.38
N GLY A 422 11.96 -2.95 -23.15
CA GLY A 422 12.19 -3.65 -24.41
C GLY A 422 12.16 -5.18 -24.29
N ARG A 423 12.41 -5.73 -23.09
CA ARG A 423 12.16 -7.14 -22.79
C ARG A 423 10.66 -7.49 -22.81
N ILE A 424 9.76 -6.54 -22.57
CA ILE A 424 8.31 -6.73 -22.69
C ILE A 424 7.87 -6.38 -24.12
N GLY A 425 8.58 -5.47 -24.78
CA GLY A 425 8.23 -4.93 -26.09
C GLY A 425 7.00 -4.02 -26.04
N ALA A 426 7.12 -2.78 -26.48
CA ALA A 426 5.99 -1.85 -26.55
C ALA A 426 4.82 -2.44 -27.39
N SER A 427 5.14 -3.32 -28.35
CA SER A 427 4.16 -4.03 -29.20
C SER A 427 3.31 -5.06 -28.44
N LEU A 428 3.75 -5.55 -27.27
CA LEU A 428 2.96 -6.46 -26.42
C LEU A 428 1.93 -5.74 -25.56
N VAL A 429 2.07 -4.43 -25.36
CA VAL A 429 1.09 -3.62 -24.65
C VAL A 429 -0.10 -3.38 -25.57
N ARG A 430 -1.22 -3.98 -25.23
CA ARG A 430 -2.45 -3.84 -26.01
C ARG A 430 -2.97 -2.42 -25.91
N THR A 431 -3.27 -1.81 -27.06
CA THR A 431 -3.99 -0.54 -27.08
C THR A 431 -5.45 -0.81 -26.70
N PRO A 432 -5.97 -0.17 -25.65
CA PRO A 432 -7.38 -0.31 -25.29
C PRO A 432 -8.29 0.16 -26.42
N ARG A 433 -9.42 -0.51 -26.61
CA ARG A 433 -10.42 -0.17 -27.64
C ARG A 433 -10.90 1.27 -27.55
N LEU A 434 -10.95 1.81 -26.33
CA LEU A 434 -11.27 3.21 -26.07
C LEU A 434 -10.40 4.19 -26.89
N PHE A 435 -9.13 3.84 -27.15
CA PHE A 435 -8.19 4.72 -27.85
C PHE A 435 -8.18 4.54 -29.37
N GLU A 436 -8.78 3.48 -29.93
CA GLU A 436 -8.80 3.27 -31.37
C GLU A 436 -9.50 4.41 -32.14
N PRO A 437 -10.75 4.79 -31.77
CA PRO A 437 -11.42 5.92 -32.43
C PRO A 437 -10.73 7.25 -32.15
N VAL A 438 -10.15 7.42 -30.96
CA VAL A 438 -9.39 8.61 -30.60
C VAL A 438 -8.18 8.77 -31.50
N TYR A 439 -7.41 7.70 -31.67
CA TYR A 439 -6.24 7.71 -32.54
C TYR A 439 -6.60 7.95 -34.01
N ALA A 440 -7.64 7.30 -34.53
CA ALA A 440 -8.12 7.50 -35.89
C ALA A 440 -8.52 8.94 -36.17
N ALA A 441 -9.18 9.60 -35.21
CA ALA A 441 -9.60 11.00 -35.34
C ALA A 441 -8.44 12.00 -35.21
N MET A 442 -7.45 11.73 -34.35
CA MET A 442 -6.33 12.67 -34.12
C MET A 442 -5.22 12.56 -35.15
N LYS A 443 -4.93 11.36 -35.67
CA LYS A 443 -3.79 11.09 -36.55
C LYS A 443 -3.69 12.06 -37.75
N PRO A 444 -4.77 12.37 -38.50
CA PRO A 444 -4.70 13.26 -39.67
C PRO A 444 -4.41 14.73 -39.34
N ILE A 445 -4.71 15.15 -38.10
CA ILE A 445 -4.62 16.54 -37.66
C ILE A 445 -3.42 16.83 -36.74
N LEU A 446 -2.61 15.81 -36.42
CA LEU A 446 -1.37 15.99 -35.67
C LEU A 446 -0.38 16.83 -36.47
N VAL A 447 0.41 17.65 -35.77
CA VAL A 447 1.55 18.38 -36.38
C VAL A 447 2.53 17.38 -37.02
N ALA A 448 3.09 17.74 -38.19
CA ALA A 448 3.80 16.82 -39.06
C ALA A 448 4.96 16.04 -38.44
N ASP A 449 5.68 16.67 -37.50
CA ASP A 449 6.89 16.07 -36.88
C ASP A 449 6.59 15.26 -35.60
N THR A 450 5.33 14.89 -35.39
CA THR A 450 4.93 14.17 -34.18
C THR A 450 5.30 12.69 -34.32
N ALA A 451 6.11 12.14 -33.41
CA ALA A 451 6.40 10.70 -33.34
C ALA A 451 5.09 9.86 -33.32
N ALA A 452 4.02 10.40 -32.73
CA ALA A 452 2.69 9.80 -32.75
C ALA A 452 2.13 9.54 -34.18
N ARG A 453 2.54 10.31 -35.21
CA ARG A 453 2.16 10.04 -36.62
C ARG A 453 2.80 8.78 -37.16
N GLN A 454 3.98 8.42 -36.68
CA GLN A 454 4.72 7.24 -37.13
C GLN A 454 4.18 5.94 -36.50
N LEU A 455 3.44 6.04 -35.39
CA LEU A 455 2.80 4.88 -34.80
C LEU A 455 1.54 4.51 -35.58
N ASN A 456 1.28 3.21 -35.70
CA ASN A 456 0.03 2.70 -36.26
C ASN A 456 -1.08 2.52 -35.19
N ARG A 457 -0.86 3.02 -33.98
CA ARG A 457 -1.74 2.93 -32.81
C ARG A 457 -1.53 4.14 -31.91
N MET A 458 -2.43 4.34 -30.96
CA MET A 458 -2.21 5.29 -29.86
C MET A 458 -0.94 4.93 -29.07
N ALA A 459 -0.16 5.94 -28.69
CA ALA A 459 0.97 5.75 -27.79
C ALA A 459 0.51 5.11 -26.46
N ASN A 460 1.20 4.09 -26.00
CA ASN A 460 0.97 3.46 -24.71
C ASN A 460 1.92 4.01 -23.63
N SER A 461 1.88 3.42 -22.42
CA SER A 461 2.74 3.87 -21.31
C SER A 461 4.24 3.80 -21.63
N VAL A 462 4.66 2.83 -22.44
CA VAL A 462 6.07 2.66 -22.82
C VAL A 462 6.51 3.75 -23.78
N ASP A 463 5.71 4.01 -24.81
CA ASP A 463 5.99 5.04 -25.80
C ASP A 463 6.08 6.43 -25.14
N THR A 464 5.19 6.72 -24.20
CA THR A 464 5.15 8.00 -23.47
C THR A 464 6.25 8.17 -22.42
N LEU A 465 7.17 7.21 -22.26
CA LEU A 465 8.38 7.35 -21.44
C LEU A 465 9.65 7.64 -22.25
N GLU A 466 9.59 7.62 -23.57
CA GLU A 466 10.73 7.94 -24.41
C GLU A 466 11.11 9.43 -24.28
N PRO A 467 12.42 9.78 -24.28
CA PRO A 467 12.85 11.17 -24.14
C PRO A 467 12.40 12.09 -25.25
N ASN A 468 12.19 11.56 -26.46
CA ASN A 468 11.70 12.27 -27.65
C ASN A 468 10.17 12.14 -27.82
N ASP A 469 9.45 11.60 -26.85
CA ASP A 469 8.00 11.65 -26.86
C ASP A 469 7.52 13.09 -26.73
N ARG A 470 6.61 13.49 -27.62
CA ARG A 470 6.16 14.88 -27.71
C ARG A 470 5.45 15.37 -26.45
N PHE A 471 4.78 14.47 -25.71
CA PHE A 471 4.15 14.85 -24.46
C PHE A 471 5.20 15.14 -23.38
N VAL A 472 6.26 14.32 -23.30
CA VAL A 472 7.40 14.55 -22.38
C VAL A 472 8.06 15.88 -22.69
N GLU A 473 8.34 16.15 -23.96
CA GLU A 473 8.94 17.42 -24.41
C GLU A 473 8.04 18.62 -24.09
N ALA A 474 6.74 18.51 -24.37
CA ALA A 474 5.77 19.57 -24.09
C ALA A 474 5.67 19.88 -22.60
N VAL A 475 5.57 18.85 -21.73
CA VAL A 475 5.53 19.01 -20.27
C VAL A 475 6.83 19.63 -19.75
N ASN A 476 7.98 19.32 -20.33
CA ASN A 476 9.27 19.87 -19.88
C ASN A 476 9.43 21.37 -20.20
N LYS A 477 8.68 21.88 -21.17
CA LYS A 477 8.62 23.33 -21.47
C LYS A 477 7.76 24.10 -20.47
N ILE A 478 6.94 23.40 -19.66
CA ILE A 478 6.02 24.01 -18.69
C ILE A 478 6.64 23.93 -17.30
N PRO A 479 6.87 25.05 -16.62
CA PRO A 479 7.39 25.03 -15.26
C PRO A 479 6.38 24.41 -14.28
N ILE A 480 6.87 23.88 -13.18
CA ILE A 480 6.04 23.54 -12.03
C ILE A 480 5.41 24.82 -11.50
N THR A 481 4.15 24.77 -11.12
CA THR A 481 3.40 25.93 -10.62
C THR A 481 4.11 26.56 -9.42
N PRO A 482 4.43 27.86 -9.46
CA PRO A 482 5.12 28.53 -8.36
C PRO A 482 4.38 28.39 -7.03
N GLY A 483 5.14 28.27 -5.94
CA GLY A 483 4.61 28.12 -4.58
C GLY A 483 4.20 26.70 -4.17
N ILE A 484 4.33 25.72 -5.06
CA ILE A 484 4.13 24.30 -4.70
C ILE A 484 5.51 23.65 -4.54
N PRO A 485 5.96 23.38 -3.30
CA PRO A 485 7.24 22.73 -3.05
C PRO A 485 7.26 21.29 -3.52
N TYR A 486 8.42 20.87 -4.04
CA TYR A 486 8.68 19.49 -4.42
C TYR A 486 10.08 19.07 -4.02
N HIS A 487 10.26 17.76 -3.90
CA HIS A 487 11.51 17.12 -3.49
C HIS A 487 11.87 16.01 -4.47
N SER A 488 13.15 15.76 -4.67
CA SER A 488 13.66 14.67 -5.50
C SER A 488 14.47 13.68 -4.66
N ILE A 489 14.15 12.39 -4.80
CA ILE A 489 14.95 11.28 -4.29
C ILE A 489 15.37 10.45 -5.50
N ILE A 490 16.67 10.36 -5.76
CA ILE A 490 17.21 9.82 -6.99
C ILE A 490 18.01 8.55 -6.68
N GLY A 491 17.62 7.42 -7.28
CA GLY A 491 18.40 6.20 -7.19
C GLY A 491 19.66 6.26 -8.05
N ASP A 492 20.77 5.74 -7.53
CA ASP A 492 22.05 5.62 -8.23
C ASP A 492 22.73 4.31 -7.83
N ARG A 493 23.14 3.52 -8.82
CA ARG A 493 23.84 2.25 -8.61
C ARG A 493 25.32 2.40 -8.25
N GLY A 494 25.85 3.62 -8.20
CA GLY A 494 27.27 3.87 -7.99
C GLY A 494 28.15 3.37 -9.14
N ARG A 495 27.61 3.27 -10.35
CA ARG A 495 28.34 2.87 -11.56
C ARG A 495 28.65 4.10 -12.41
N GLY A 496 29.66 4.83 -12.08
CA GLY A 496 30.05 6.07 -12.72
C GLY A 496 30.16 7.21 -11.72
N ASP A 497 30.32 8.44 -12.23
CA ASP A 497 30.39 9.60 -11.35
C ASP A 497 28.99 10.00 -10.89
N THR A 498 28.71 9.87 -9.63
CA THR A 498 27.51 10.45 -9.03
C THR A 498 27.66 11.98 -9.03
N PRO A 499 26.72 12.74 -9.61
CA PRO A 499 25.36 12.37 -9.98
C PRO A 499 25.17 11.95 -11.46
N ASN A 500 26.22 11.60 -12.21
CA ASN A 500 26.14 11.30 -13.65
C ASN A 500 25.73 9.85 -13.96
N SER A 501 25.56 9.03 -12.94
CA SER A 501 25.15 7.64 -13.04
C SER A 501 23.63 7.49 -13.17
N SER A 502 23.09 6.29 -12.96
CA SER A 502 21.68 5.99 -13.01
C SER A 502 21.30 4.88 -12.04
N ASP A 503 20.02 4.74 -11.74
CA ASP A 503 19.47 3.59 -11.03
C ASP A 503 19.37 2.32 -11.93
N GLY A 504 19.84 2.42 -13.18
CA GLY A 504 19.79 1.38 -14.21
C GLY A 504 18.55 1.43 -15.09
N VAL A 505 17.62 2.33 -14.84
CA VAL A 505 16.42 2.61 -15.64
C VAL A 505 16.33 4.10 -15.94
N VAL A 506 16.49 4.96 -14.95
CA VAL A 506 16.41 6.42 -15.09
C VAL A 506 17.78 7.03 -14.81
N PRO A 507 18.36 7.75 -15.76
CA PRO A 507 19.59 8.49 -15.54
C PRO A 507 19.34 9.74 -14.67
N TYR A 508 20.37 10.16 -13.93
CA TYR A 508 20.30 11.34 -13.06
C TYR A 508 19.75 12.58 -13.78
N TRP A 509 20.28 12.90 -14.98
CA TRP A 509 19.86 14.09 -15.74
C TRP A 509 18.36 14.13 -16.04
N SER A 510 17.70 12.96 -16.07
CA SER A 510 16.25 12.87 -16.30
C SER A 510 15.45 12.97 -15.00
N SER A 511 16.03 12.50 -13.88
CA SER A 511 15.38 12.52 -12.56
C SER A 511 15.54 13.84 -11.82
N HIS A 512 16.65 14.54 -12.10
CA HIS A 512 16.94 15.86 -11.52
C HIS A 512 15.95 16.93 -12.00
N LEU A 513 15.46 17.74 -11.08
CA LEU A 513 14.63 18.92 -11.35
C LEU A 513 15.20 20.15 -10.65
N ASP A 514 15.51 21.18 -11.44
CA ASP A 514 15.88 22.49 -10.91
C ASP A 514 14.76 23.06 -10.04
N GLY A 515 15.11 23.68 -8.91
CA GLY A 515 14.14 24.27 -7.99
C GLY A 515 13.52 23.29 -6.99
N ALA A 516 13.96 22.05 -6.93
CA ALA A 516 13.58 21.12 -5.86
C ALA A 516 14.01 21.69 -4.48
N GLN A 517 13.10 21.65 -3.50
CA GLN A 517 13.37 22.11 -2.14
C GLN A 517 14.41 21.25 -1.42
N SER A 518 14.50 19.98 -1.75
CA SER A 518 15.60 19.09 -1.42
C SER A 518 15.80 18.05 -2.53
N GLU A 519 17.05 17.63 -2.69
CA GLU A 519 17.44 16.50 -3.54
C GLU A 519 18.32 15.55 -2.73
N LEU A 520 18.01 14.27 -2.76
CA LEU A 520 18.81 13.22 -2.14
C LEU A 520 19.11 12.12 -3.16
N ILE A 521 20.39 11.82 -3.35
CA ILE A 521 20.85 10.68 -4.14
C ILE A 521 21.05 9.50 -3.20
N VAL A 522 20.41 8.36 -3.49
CA VAL A 522 20.51 7.14 -2.68
C VAL A 522 21.15 6.00 -3.48
N ASN A 523 22.01 5.23 -2.84
CA ASN A 523 22.59 4.03 -3.47
C ASN A 523 21.51 2.96 -3.62
N SER A 524 20.91 2.91 -4.80
CA SER A 524 19.76 2.04 -5.11
C SER A 524 19.67 1.75 -6.60
N ASP A 525 19.09 0.59 -6.93
CA ASP A 525 18.49 0.34 -8.23
C ASP A 525 17.18 1.14 -8.37
N HIS A 526 16.44 0.92 -9.46
CA HIS A 526 15.16 1.59 -9.73
C HIS A 526 14.08 1.35 -8.66
N GLY A 527 14.32 0.49 -7.68
CA GLY A 527 13.45 0.25 -6.52
C GLY A 527 13.66 1.21 -5.35
N ALA A 528 14.12 2.43 -5.59
CA ALA A 528 14.48 3.41 -4.57
C ALA A 528 13.38 3.70 -3.54
N GLN A 529 12.11 3.54 -3.87
CA GLN A 529 10.99 3.67 -2.92
C GLN A 529 11.04 2.65 -1.77
N SER A 530 11.82 1.59 -1.91
CA SER A 530 12.02 0.57 -0.85
C SER A 530 13.40 0.72 -0.18
N ASN A 531 14.19 1.71 -0.57
CA ASN A 531 15.50 1.96 0.01
C ASN A 531 15.35 2.63 1.39
N PRO A 532 16.04 2.15 2.45
CA PRO A 532 15.93 2.72 3.79
C PRO A 532 16.30 4.22 3.87
N ASP A 533 17.29 4.68 3.09
CA ASP A 533 17.68 6.10 3.09
C ASP A 533 16.59 6.96 2.44
N ALA A 534 15.99 6.49 1.35
CA ALA A 534 14.85 7.15 0.71
C ALA A 534 13.64 7.23 1.66
N ILE A 535 13.37 6.17 2.41
CA ILE A 535 12.29 6.14 3.39
C ILE A 535 12.54 7.15 4.51
N ARG A 536 13.77 7.21 5.04
CA ARG A 536 14.15 8.21 6.06
C ARG A 536 14.02 9.65 5.54
N GLU A 537 14.37 9.89 4.29
CA GLU A 537 14.21 11.23 3.68
C GLU A 537 12.72 11.60 3.54
N VAL A 538 11.87 10.67 3.12
CA VAL A 538 10.41 10.91 3.10
C VAL A 538 9.90 11.22 4.49
N GLU A 539 10.31 10.46 5.51
CA GLU A 539 9.95 10.72 6.91
C GLU A 539 10.41 12.12 7.36
N ARG A 540 11.67 12.48 7.07
CA ARG A 540 12.22 13.81 7.36
C ARG A 540 11.40 14.91 6.71
N ILE A 541 11.07 14.77 5.43
CA ILE A 541 10.27 15.76 4.70
C ILE A 541 8.88 15.91 5.33
N LEU A 542 8.20 14.81 5.64
CA LEU A 542 6.90 14.84 6.27
C LEU A 542 6.94 15.52 7.65
N LYS A 543 7.97 15.24 8.47
CA LYS A 543 8.14 15.87 9.80
C LYS A 543 8.51 17.35 9.73
N THR A 544 9.27 17.75 8.74
CA THR A 544 9.74 19.13 8.60
C THR A 544 8.65 20.06 8.08
N TYR A 545 7.70 19.53 7.29
CA TYR A 545 6.70 20.33 6.56
C TYR A 545 5.30 19.73 6.72
N PRO A 546 4.72 19.74 7.91
CA PRO A 546 3.42 19.16 8.20
C PRO A 546 2.24 19.88 7.51
#